data_38c89af462038c4b49d2917a5bb4d53a
#
_entry.id   38c89af462038c4b49d2917a5bb4d53a
#
_cell.length_a   1.000
_cell.length_b   1.000
_cell.length_c   1.000
_cell.angle_alpha   90.00
_cell.angle_beta   90.00
_cell.angle_gamma   90.00
#
_symmetry.space_group_name_H-M   'P 1'
#
loop_
_entity.id
_entity.type
_entity.pdbx_description
1 polymer ?
#
loop_
_entity_poly.entity_id
_entity_poly.type
_entity_poly.pdbx_seq_one_letter_code
_entity_poly.pdbx_strand_id
1 'polypeptide(L)'
;MKTFLVYNTSYFGDTILTDGLCRNLKRIYPDSRLIFVANKPFADVARYMDGIDEVWICDKWDKHKGIHGWYTFYKEHKNRYSFDAAFIIYGNERGIILSKLLGAKKIYADNRHGCVRLFLDNGKINYGSWIHVQDKHAYLSELYSNLPMESIPIKYHVPKESFRYVDTVLLKNISKPVISINPVTKRKEKDLKPDMFCQLVDEITKSGKLPAIIGAGNGAEDYFHALPENTQKQLLNFIGKTSIPELGALLKRCSVLISADTGTAHFALALDVPVVDVFYLNDEKNLSEWGPKSFYRHRLIARGGDFSAKNIWENALNLIKEY
;
A
#
# COMPACT_ATOMS: atom_id res chain seq x y z
N MET A 1 21.49 -15.53 15.68
CA MET A 1 20.58 -14.52 15.11
C MET A 1 20.20 -14.98 13.71
N LYS A 2 18.89 -15.13 13.40
CA LYS A 2 18.42 -15.49 12.05
C LYS A 2 18.43 -14.25 11.15
N THR A 3 18.64 -14.45 9.84
CA THR A 3 18.59 -13.38 8.85
C THR A 3 17.62 -13.75 7.75
N PHE A 4 16.67 -12.87 7.47
CA PHE A 4 15.61 -13.08 6.51
C PHE A 4 15.67 -12.07 5.37
N LEU A 5 15.34 -12.51 4.16
CA LEU A 5 15.13 -11.68 2.99
C LEU A 5 13.64 -11.67 2.63
N VAL A 6 13.02 -10.52 2.60
CA VAL A 6 11.66 -10.34 2.05
C VAL A 6 11.79 -9.64 0.70
N TYR A 7 11.36 -10.28 -0.37
CA TYR A 7 11.45 -9.72 -1.71
C TYR A 7 10.07 -9.32 -2.22
N ASN A 8 9.81 -8.03 -2.25
CA ASN A 8 8.61 -7.46 -2.85
C ASN A 8 8.95 -6.23 -3.70
N THR A 9 9.00 -6.39 -5.00
CA THR A 9 9.22 -5.30 -5.96
C THR A 9 7.94 -4.92 -6.70
N SER A 10 6.77 -5.16 -6.11
CA SER A 10 5.45 -4.83 -6.68
C SER A 10 5.13 -3.35 -6.55
N TYR A 11 3.87 -3.02 -6.38
CA TYR A 11 3.39 -1.65 -6.30
C TYR A 11 3.23 -1.16 -4.86
N PHE A 12 2.81 0.09 -4.71
CA PHE A 12 2.65 0.79 -3.44
C PHE A 12 1.80 0.01 -2.42
N GLY A 13 0.55 -0.35 -2.80
CA GLY A 13 -0.36 -1.10 -1.94
C GLY A 13 0.17 -2.47 -1.56
N ASP A 14 0.75 -3.19 -2.53
CA ASP A 14 1.33 -4.52 -2.29
C ASP A 14 2.49 -4.46 -1.29
N THR A 15 3.29 -3.38 -1.35
CA THR A 15 4.42 -3.19 -0.43
C THR A 15 3.93 -3.01 1.00
N ILE A 16 2.94 -2.14 1.22
CA ILE A 16 2.41 -1.90 2.57
C ILE A 16 1.70 -3.14 3.15
N LEU A 17 0.98 -3.90 2.32
CA LEU A 17 0.32 -5.14 2.74
C LEU A 17 1.29 -6.26 3.13
N THR A 18 2.60 -6.10 2.89
CA THR A 18 3.64 -7.05 3.33
C THR A 18 4.05 -6.85 4.79
N ASP A 19 3.61 -5.76 5.44
CA ASP A 19 3.89 -5.48 6.86
C ASP A 19 3.52 -6.65 7.77
N GLY A 20 2.38 -7.30 7.52
CA GLY A 20 1.94 -8.46 8.30
C GLY A 20 2.95 -9.61 8.32
N LEU A 21 3.62 -9.90 7.19
CA LEU A 21 4.70 -10.88 7.14
C LEU A 21 5.90 -10.43 7.97
N CYS A 22 6.36 -9.19 7.78
CA CYS A 22 7.54 -8.66 8.47
C CYS A 22 7.37 -8.70 9.99
N ARG A 23 6.21 -8.27 10.48
CA ARG A 23 5.91 -8.25 11.92
C ARG A 23 5.68 -9.66 12.48
N ASN A 24 5.09 -10.58 11.74
CA ASN A 24 5.00 -11.99 12.17
C ASN A 24 6.39 -12.63 12.28
N LEU A 25 7.30 -12.37 11.34
CA LEU A 25 8.69 -12.85 11.44
C LEU A 25 9.38 -12.30 12.68
N LYS A 26 9.21 -11.00 13.00
CA LYS A 26 9.78 -10.39 14.22
C LYS A 26 9.10 -10.89 15.50
N ARG A 27 7.81 -11.17 15.48
CA ARG A 27 7.11 -11.75 16.63
C ARG A 27 7.65 -13.15 16.96
N ILE A 28 7.85 -13.97 15.94
CA ILE A 28 8.33 -15.35 16.11
C ILE A 28 9.85 -15.39 16.38
N TYR A 29 10.60 -14.47 15.78
CA TYR A 29 12.06 -14.38 15.91
C TYR A 29 12.48 -12.94 16.24
N PRO A 30 12.31 -12.48 17.49
CA PRO A 30 12.54 -11.07 17.88
C PRO A 30 13.95 -10.58 17.54
N ASP A 31 14.97 -11.42 17.75
CA ASP A 31 16.38 -11.08 17.48
C ASP A 31 16.79 -11.28 16.01
N SER A 32 15.87 -11.57 15.10
CA SER A 32 16.20 -11.73 13.70
C SER A 32 16.55 -10.42 13.02
N ARG A 33 17.35 -10.49 11.97
CA ARG A 33 17.56 -9.40 11.01
C ARG A 33 16.67 -9.61 9.78
N LEU A 34 15.91 -8.58 9.39
CA LEU A 34 15.04 -8.61 8.23
C LEU A 34 15.47 -7.57 7.21
N ILE A 35 15.87 -8.05 6.02
CA ILE A 35 16.22 -7.25 4.87
C ILE A 35 15.03 -7.26 3.91
N PHE A 36 14.57 -6.07 3.49
CA PHE A 36 13.46 -5.93 2.56
C PHE A 36 13.93 -5.42 1.21
N VAL A 37 13.68 -6.15 0.14
CA VAL A 37 13.95 -5.70 -1.23
C VAL A 37 12.70 -5.02 -1.78
N ALA A 38 12.77 -3.71 -1.92
CA ALA A 38 11.69 -2.87 -2.44
C ALA A 38 11.99 -2.33 -3.84
N ASN A 39 10.95 -2.12 -4.64
CA ASN A 39 11.08 -1.37 -5.88
C ASN A 39 11.36 0.10 -5.56
N LYS A 40 12.28 0.73 -6.29
CA LYS A 40 12.79 2.08 -6.04
C LYS A 40 11.73 3.13 -5.70
N PRO A 41 10.61 3.30 -6.46
CA PRO A 41 9.60 4.31 -6.14
C PRO A 41 8.86 4.06 -4.82
N PHE A 42 8.89 2.84 -4.30
CA PHE A 42 8.14 2.42 -3.11
C PHE A 42 9.06 2.03 -1.94
N ALA A 43 10.37 2.32 -2.05
CA ALA A 43 11.33 1.98 -1.01
C ALA A 43 11.03 2.67 0.33
N ASP A 44 10.48 3.88 0.29
CA ASP A 44 10.11 4.62 1.49
C ASP A 44 8.92 4.00 2.23
N VAL A 45 8.09 3.19 1.56
CA VAL A 45 7.09 2.38 2.28
C VAL A 45 7.80 1.41 3.22
N ALA A 46 8.74 0.62 2.69
CA ALA A 46 9.46 -0.37 3.48
C ALA A 46 10.35 0.26 4.58
N ARG A 47 10.92 1.45 4.34
CA ARG A 47 11.79 2.13 5.33
C ARG A 47 11.09 2.50 6.62
N TYR A 48 9.79 2.73 6.58
CA TYR A 48 9.01 3.19 7.73
C TYR A 48 7.95 2.18 8.17
N MET A 49 8.05 0.92 7.70
CA MET A 49 7.30 -0.22 8.24
C MET A 49 8.02 -0.84 9.43
N ASP A 50 7.25 -1.43 10.35
CA ASP A 50 7.81 -2.12 11.51
C ASP A 50 8.57 -3.40 11.13
N GLY A 51 9.59 -3.71 11.90
CA GLY A 51 10.30 -4.98 11.81
C GLY A 51 11.26 -5.11 10.64
N ILE A 52 11.51 -4.06 9.86
CA ILE A 52 12.51 -4.04 8.79
C ILE A 52 13.77 -3.37 9.29
N ASP A 53 14.89 -4.08 9.23
CA ASP A 53 16.19 -3.58 9.69
C ASP A 53 16.98 -2.91 8.56
N GLU A 54 16.81 -3.36 7.32
CA GLU A 54 17.50 -2.79 6.16
C GLU A 54 16.62 -2.89 4.90
N VAL A 55 16.65 -1.84 4.07
CA VAL A 55 15.94 -1.82 2.78
C VAL A 55 16.95 -1.81 1.63
N TRP A 56 16.84 -2.81 0.75
CA TRP A 56 17.58 -2.87 -0.51
C TRP A 56 16.70 -2.39 -1.65
N ILE A 57 17.21 -1.41 -2.39
CA ILE A 57 16.47 -0.78 -3.47
C ILE A 57 16.71 -1.53 -4.79
N CYS A 58 15.64 -2.10 -5.34
CA CYS A 58 15.64 -2.68 -6.68
C CYS A 58 15.01 -1.71 -7.68
N ASP A 59 15.83 -1.03 -8.49
CA ASP A 59 15.36 -0.19 -9.60
C ASP A 59 15.06 -1.05 -10.83
N LYS A 60 13.95 -1.77 -10.80
CA LYS A 60 13.61 -2.79 -11.82
C LYS A 60 13.26 -2.19 -13.18
N TRP A 61 13.02 -0.89 -13.27
CA TRP A 61 12.66 -0.23 -14.51
C TRP A 61 13.86 0.43 -15.22
N ASP A 62 14.98 0.59 -14.51
CA ASP A 62 16.20 1.19 -15.03
C ASP A 62 17.44 0.34 -14.67
N LYS A 63 18.20 0.68 -13.65
CA LYS A 63 19.49 0.09 -13.27
C LYS A 63 19.45 -1.44 -13.15
N HIS A 64 18.36 -1.98 -12.62
CA HIS A 64 18.19 -3.42 -12.39
C HIS A 64 17.25 -4.08 -13.39
N LYS A 65 17.07 -3.52 -14.58
CA LYS A 65 16.21 -4.05 -15.64
C LYS A 65 16.90 -5.23 -16.38
N GLY A 66 16.11 -6.28 -16.69
CA GLY A 66 16.56 -7.44 -17.45
C GLY A 66 17.67 -8.25 -16.74
N ILE A 67 18.27 -9.21 -17.43
CA ILE A 67 19.26 -10.15 -16.88
C ILE A 67 20.53 -9.42 -16.40
N HIS A 68 21.00 -8.45 -17.16
CA HIS A 68 22.14 -7.61 -16.76
C HIS A 68 21.87 -6.85 -15.45
N GLY A 69 20.67 -6.30 -15.29
CA GLY A 69 20.26 -5.64 -14.06
C GLY A 69 20.13 -6.59 -12.88
N TRP A 70 19.73 -7.84 -13.11
CA TRP A 70 19.71 -8.88 -12.06
C TRP A 70 21.13 -9.18 -11.56
N TYR A 71 22.08 -9.30 -12.49
CA TYR A 71 23.48 -9.55 -12.15
C TYR A 71 24.10 -8.34 -11.42
N THR A 72 23.73 -7.11 -11.82
CA THR A 72 24.14 -5.89 -11.11
C THR A 72 23.61 -5.89 -9.67
N PHE A 73 22.32 -6.15 -9.47
CA PHE A 73 21.72 -6.26 -8.13
C PHE A 73 22.39 -7.35 -7.29
N TYR A 74 22.65 -8.51 -7.89
CA TYR A 74 23.38 -9.60 -7.23
C TYR A 74 24.77 -9.14 -6.79
N LYS A 75 25.55 -8.50 -7.66
CA LYS A 75 26.91 -8.02 -7.33
C LYS A 75 26.93 -7.02 -6.18
N GLU A 76 25.94 -6.15 -6.10
CA GLU A 76 25.82 -5.13 -5.05
C GLU A 76 25.56 -5.74 -3.68
N HIS A 77 24.91 -6.90 -3.63
CA HIS A 77 24.41 -7.47 -2.39
C HIS A 77 25.00 -8.84 -2.03
N LYS A 78 25.75 -9.49 -2.93
CA LYS A 78 26.40 -10.77 -2.66
C LYS A 78 27.33 -10.68 -1.45
N ASN A 79 27.38 -11.73 -0.66
CA ASN A 79 28.26 -11.87 0.51
C ASN A 79 28.00 -10.86 1.65
N ARG A 80 26.94 -10.06 1.59
CA ARG A 80 26.60 -9.14 2.70
C ARG A 80 26.00 -9.87 3.89
N TYR A 81 25.19 -10.89 3.61
CA TYR A 81 24.54 -11.70 4.64
C TYR A 81 24.45 -13.16 4.22
N SER A 82 24.32 -14.05 5.22
CA SER A 82 23.87 -15.43 5.04
C SER A 82 22.41 -15.50 5.43
N PHE A 83 21.52 -15.77 4.48
CA PHE A 83 20.08 -15.79 4.70
C PHE A 83 19.59 -17.17 5.15
N ASP A 84 18.91 -17.25 6.29
CA ASP A 84 18.26 -18.47 6.75
C ASP A 84 17.01 -18.79 5.94
N ALA A 85 16.28 -17.76 5.52
CA ALA A 85 15.19 -17.90 4.57
C ALA A 85 14.96 -16.61 3.75
N ALA A 86 14.38 -16.80 2.56
CA ALA A 86 13.84 -15.74 1.70
C ALA A 86 12.34 -15.96 1.49
N PHE A 87 11.57 -14.86 1.53
CA PHE A 87 10.12 -14.82 1.34
C PHE A 87 9.81 -13.95 0.13
N ILE A 88 9.25 -14.57 -0.92
CA ILE A 88 9.05 -13.94 -2.22
C ILE A 88 7.56 -13.67 -2.44
N ILE A 89 7.21 -12.41 -2.44
CA ILE A 89 5.82 -11.99 -2.61
C ILE A 89 5.41 -12.12 -4.08
N TYR A 90 4.19 -12.62 -4.30
CA TYR A 90 3.61 -12.94 -5.62
C TYR A 90 4.45 -13.90 -6.47
N GLY A 91 5.33 -14.69 -5.86
CA GLY A 91 6.13 -15.67 -6.57
C GLY A 91 6.93 -15.11 -7.73
N ASN A 92 7.52 -13.97 -7.54
CA ASN A 92 8.33 -13.30 -8.53
C ASN A 92 9.56 -14.16 -8.88
N GLU A 93 9.61 -14.72 -10.10
CA GLU A 93 10.71 -15.62 -10.54
C GLU A 93 12.09 -14.99 -10.37
N ARG A 94 12.21 -13.69 -10.66
CA ARG A 94 13.42 -12.91 -10.41
C ARG A 94 13.82 -12.95 -8.93
N GLY A 95 12.85 -12.74 -8.04
CA GLY A 95 13.10 -12.80 -6.59
C GLY A 95 13.57 -14.17 -6.14
N ILE A 96 12.99 -15.24 -6.68
CA ILE A 96 13.38 -16.63 -6.38
C ILE A 96 14.82 -16.87 -6.83
N ILE A 97 15.15 -16.56 -8.08
CA ILE A 97 16.50 -16.75 -8.65
C ILE A 97 17.53 -15.92 -7.88
N LEU A 98 17.27 -14.63 -7.65
CA LEU A 98 18.17 -13.75 -6.90
C LEU A 98 18.39 -14.25 -5.47
N SER A 99 17.33 -14.70 -4.79
CA SER A 99 17.46 -15.24 -3.43
C SER A 99 18.32 -16.49 -3.39
N LYS A 100 18.21 -17.36 -4.41
CA LYS A 100 19.08 -18.53 -4.53
C LYS A 100 20.54 -18.15 -4.77
N LEU A 101 20.79 -17.20 -5.67
CA LEU A 101 22.13 -16.69 -5.96
C LEU A 101 22.76 -15.99 -4.74
N LEU A 102 21.95 -15.28 -3.94
CA LEU A 102 22.37 -14.64 -2.70
C LEU A 102 22.60 -15.63 -1.54
N GLY A 103 22.41 -16.93 -1.78
CA GLY A 103 22.71 -17.97 -0.81
C GLY A 103 21.63 -18.20 0.25
N ALA A 104 20.36 -17.86 -0.03
CA ALA A 104 19.27 -18.22 0.87
C ALA A 104 19.16 -19.74 1.05
N LYS A 105 19.19 -20.19 2.30
CA LYS A 105 19.12 -21.62 2.64
C LYS A 105 17.76 -22.22 2.32
N LYS A 106 16.70 -21.45 2.55
CA LYS A 106 15.31 -21.80 2.25
C LYS A 106 14.60 -20.67 1.52
N ILE A 107 13.68 -21.00 0.61
CA ILE A 107 12.93 -20.01 -0.18
C ILE A 107 11.45 -20.37 -0.14
N TYR A 108 10.64 -19.42 0.31
CA TYR A 108 9.19 -19.53 0.39
C TYR A 108 8.55 -18.52 -0.53
N ALA A 109 7.59 -18.94 -1.33
CA ALA A 109 6.92 -18.06 -2.27
C ALA A 109 5.49 -18.49 -2.53
N ASP A 110 4.68 -17.56 -3.01
CA ASP A 110 3.35 -17.80 -3.53
C ASP A 110 3.37 -18.65 -4.81
N ASN A 111 2.26 -19.23 -5.18
CA ASN A 111 2.09 -20.37 -6.11
C ASN A 111 2.34 -20.16 -7.61
N ARG A 112 2.98 -19.10 -8.06
CA ARG A 112 3.05 -18.76 -9.50
C ARG A 112 4.42 -19.06 -10.09
N HIS A 113 4.73 -20.35 -10.39
CA HIS A 113 6.13 -20.59 -10.70
C HIS A 113 6.31 -21.69 -11.72
N GLY A 114 6.68 -21.37 -12.91
CA GLY A 114 7.17 -22.30 -13.90
C GLY A 114 8.31 -23.20 -13.35
N CYS A 115 9.41 -23.30 -14.05
CA CYS A 115 10.55 -24.13 -13.68
C CYS A 115 11.25 -23.71 -12.36
N VAL A 116 11.14 -22.44 -11.95
CA VAL A 116 11.74 -21.94 -10.68
C VAL A 116 11.11 -22.51 -9.42
N ARG A 117 10.00 -23.23 -9.55
CA ARG A 117 9.35 -23.97 -8.45
C ARG A 117 10.30 -24.99 -7.80
N LEU A 118 11.27 -25.50 -8.53
CA LEU A 118 12.28 -26.43 -8.01
C LEU A 118 13.18 -25.80 -6.93
N PHE A 119 13.22 -24.47 -6.83
CA PHE A 119 14.00 -23.76 -5.81
C PHE A 119 13.20 -23.46 -4.54
N LEU A 120 11.90 -23.78 -4.50
CA LEU A 120 11.04 -23.49 -3.37
C LEU A 120 11.06 -24.62 -2.34
N ASP A 121 11.11 -24.25 -1.08
CA ASP A 121 10.98 -25.15 0.06
C ASP A 121 9.53 -25.38 0.50
N ASN A 122 8.58 -24.58 -0.01
CA ASN A 122 7.15 -24.83 0.15
C ASN A 122 6.56 -25.52 -1.08
N GLY A 123 5.65 -26.43 -0.83
CA GLY A 123 4.82 -27.01 -1.88
C GLY A 123 3.83 -26.00 -2.46
N LYS A 124 2.87 -26.48 -3.26
CA LYS A 124 1.74 -25.66 -3.70
C LYS A 124 0.92 -25.22 -2.48
N ILE A 125 0.82 -23.92 -2.27
CA ILE A 125 0.00 -23.37 -1.20
C ILE A 125 -1.48 -23.39 -1.64
N ASN A 126 -2.32 -24.00 -0.83
CA ASN A 126 -3.77 -23.89 -0.98
C ASN A 126 -4.28 -22.92 0.08
N TYR A 127 -4.51 -21.68 -0.31
CA TYR A 127 -5.05 -20.67 0.61
C TYR A 127 -6.54 -20.85 0.92
N GLY A 128 -7.19 -21.90 0.38
CA GLY A 128 -8.64 -21.97 0.40
C GLY A 128 -9.28 -20.90 -0.51
N SER A 129 -10.56 -20.65 -0.30
CA SER A 129 -11.26 -19.53 -0.93
C SER A 129 -11.17 -18.28 -0.04
N TRP A 130 -10.97 -17.12 -0.65
CA TRP A 130 -11.25 -15.82 -0.02
C TRP A 130 -10.29 -15.34 1.08
N ILE A 131 -9.05 -15.76 1.11
CA ILE A 131 -8.08 -15.23 2.07
C ILE A 131 -7.56 -13.86 1.64
N HIS A 132 -7.53 -12.91 2.56
CA HIS A 132 -7.04 -11.55 2.31
C HIS A 132 -5.54 -11.55 1.93
N VAL A 133 -5.13 -10.69 1.01
CA VAL A 133 -3.75 -10.63 0.49
C VAL A 133 -2.72 -10.41 1.60
N GLN A 134 -3.02 -9.57 2.58
CA GLN A 134 -2.18 -9.38 3.77
C GLN A 134 -1.90 -10.69 4.51
N ASP A 135 -2.93 -11.54 4.66
CA ASP A 135 -2.79 -12.83 5.34
C ASP A 135 -2.06 -13.86 4.47
N LYS A 136 -2.25 -13.81 3.13
CA LYS A 136 -1.45 -14.63 2.21
C LYS A 136 0.05 -14.36 2.37
N HIS A 137 0.42 -13.07 2.50
CA HIS A 137 1.81 -12.72 2.75
C HIS A 137 2.27 -13.22 4.12
N ALA A 138 1.50 -12.97 5.18
CA ALA A 138 1.83 -13.39 6.53
C ALA A 138 1.95 -14.92 6.67
N TYR A 139 1.15 -15.69 5.92
CA TYR A 139 1.18 -17.14 5.91
C TYR A 139 2.53 -17.74 5.53
N LEU A 140 3.35 -17.03 4.75
CA LEU A 140 4.71 -17.48 4.46
C LEU A 140 5.58 -17.62 5.74
N SER A 141 5.31 -16.82 6.78
CA SER A 141 5.99 -16.96 8.08
C SER A 141 5.57 -18.23 8.81
N GLU A 142 4.31 -18.61 8.72
CA GLU A 142 3.79 -19.88 9.28
C GLU A 142 4.42 -21.09 8.59
N LEU A 143 4.49 -21.09 7.26
CA LEU A 143 5.15 -22.16 6.50
C LEU A 143 6.61 -22.37 6.87
N TYR A 144 7.33 -21.29 7.20
CA TYR A 144 8.73 -21.37 7.62
C TYR A 144 8.88 -21.84 9.07
N SER A 145 8.07 -21.31 9.97
CA SER A 145 8.24 -21.49 11.42
C SER A 145 7.51 -22.69 11.99
N ASN A 146 6.47 -23.18 11.30
CA ASN A 146 5.43 -24.10 11.81
C ASN A 146 4.67 -23.55 13.02
N LEU A 147 4.67 -22.22 13.20
CA LEU A 147 3.88 -21.53 14.22
C LEU A 147 2.79 -20.69 13.56
N PRO A 148 1.58 -20.61 14.11
CA PRO A 148 0.48 -19.89 13.47
C PRO A 148 0.81 -18.40 13.28
N MET A 149 0.51 -17.89 12.10
CA MET A 149 0.58 -16.46 11.83
C MET A 149 -0.59 -15.73 12.50
N GLU A 150 -0.39 -14.46 12.80
CA GLU A 150 -1.44 -13.57 13.30
C GLU A 150 -1.87 -12.59 12.21
N SER A 151 -3.18 -12.42 12.05
CA SER A 151 -3.74 -11.37 11.22
C SER A 151 -3.75 -10.07 12.02
N ILE A 152 -2.76 -9.22 11.77
CA ILE A 152 -2.52 -7.98 12.52
C ILE A 152 -2.73 -6.75 11.63
N PRO A 153 -3.17 -5.60 12.19
CA PRO A 153 -3.28 -4.36 11.43
C PRO A 153 -1.92 -3.94 10.87
N ILE A 154 -1.87 -3.57 9.60
CA ILE A 154 -0.66 -2.96 9.00
C ILE A 154 -0.37 -1.61 9.66
N LYS A 155 0.92 -1.23 9.73
CA LYS A 155 1.37 0.02 10.33
C LYS A 155 2.43 0.70 9.48
N TYR A 156 2.39 2.03 9.51
CA TYR A 156 3.39 2.87 8.88
C TYR A 156 3.75 4.05 9.80
N HIS A 157 5.03 4.32 9.98
CA HIS A 157 5.53 5.41 10.80
C HIS A 157 5.90 6.61 9.93
N VAL A 158 5.17 7.70 10.12
CA VAL A 158 5.48 8.95 9.42
C VAL A 158 6.65 9.65 10.09
N PRO A 159 7.76 9.92 9.38
CA PRO A 159 8.89 10.64 9.96
C PRO A 159 8.51 12.11 10.27
N LYS A 160 9.10 12.64 11.36
CA LYS A 160 8.73 13.97 11.89
C LYS A 160 8.95 15.12 10.90
N GLU A 161 9.98 15.03 10.08
CA GLU A 161 10.30 16.01 9.03
C GLU A 161 9.19 16.15 7.99
N SER A 162 8.48 15.07 7.69
CA SER A 162 7.35 15.09 6.73
C SER A 162 6.18 15.94 7.24
N PHE A 163 5.92 15.94 8.55
CA PHE A 163 4.91 16.83 9.14
C PHE A 163 5.30 18.30 9.00
N ARG A 164 6.58 18.64 9.15
CA ARG A 164 7.04 20.03 8.97
C ARG A 164 6.69 20.55 7.60
N TYR A 165 6.99 19.80 6.53
CA TYR A 165 6.66 20.21 5.16
C TYR A 165 5.15 20.41 4.99
N VAL A 166 4.35 19.43 5.42
CA VAL A 166 2.89 19.51 5.31
C VAL A 166 2.34 20.74 6.05
N ASP A 167 2.75 20.94 7.30
CA ASP A 167 2.21 22.00 8.16
C ASP A 167 2.66 23.40 7.68
N THR A 168 3.89 23.55 7.16
CA THR A 168 4.44 24.86 6.81
C THR A 168 4.29 25.23 5.33
N VAL A 169 4.07 24.26 4.45
CA VAL A 169 3.97 24.49 3.00
C VAL A 169 2.59 24.15 2.48
N LEU A 170 2.12 22.91 2.65
CA LEU A 170 0.86 22.46 2.04
C LEU A 170 -0.39 22.98 2.77
N LEU A 171 -0.39 22.94 4.09
CA LEU A 171 -1.51 23.35 4.93
C LEU A 171 -1.29 24.69 5.63
N LYS A 172 -0.27 25.45 5.22
CA LYS A 172 -0.01 26.79 5.75
C LYS A 172 -1.26 27.67 5.57
N ASN A 173 -1.72 28.28 6.66
CA ASN A 173 -2.91 29.14 6.70
C ASN A 173 -4.26 28.41 6.46
N ILE A 174 -4.27 27.06 6.48
CA ILE A 174 -5.50 26.28 6.40
C ILE A 174 -5.97 25.95 7.83
N SER A 175 -7.11 26.52 8.23
CA SER A 175 -7.71 26.32 9.56
C SER A 175 -8.93 25.40 9.54
N LYS A 176 -9.53 25.20 8.36
CA LYS A 176 -10.71 24.35 8.21
C LYS A 176 -10.31 22.87 8.08
N PRO A 177 -11.18 21.93 8.52
CA PRO A 177 -10.95 20.49 8.31
C PRO A 177 -10.81 20.15 6.83
N VAL A 178 -9.77 19.38 6.49
CA VAL A 178 -9.48 18.94 5.13
C VAL A 178 -9.98 17.51 4.94
N ILE A 179 -10.65 17.28 3.82
CA ILE A 179 -11.14 15.98 3.37
C ILE A 179 -10.29 15.57 2.16
N SER A 180 -9.46 14.56 2.31
CA SER A 180 -8.65 14.06 1.20
C SER A 180 -9.46 13.13 0.29
N ILE A 181 -9.29 13.27 -1.02
CA ILE A 181 -9.96 12.46 -2.04
C ILE A 181 -8.91 11.93 -3.01
N ASN A 182 -8.83 10.62 -3.17
CA ASN A 182 -8.03 9.96 -4.20
C ASN A 182 -8.93 9.33 -5.26
N PRO A 183 -9.26 10.06 -6.35
CA PRO A 183 -10.22 9.60 -7.33
C PRO A 183 -9.66 8.63 -8.36
N VAL A 184 -8.34 8.56 -8.56
CA VAL A 184 -7.71 7.91 -9.71
C VAL A 184 -6.97 6.65 -9.31
N THR A 185 -7.09 5.63 -10.15
CA THR A 185 -6.45 4.32 -10.01
C THR A 185 -5.57 4.03 -11.23
N LYS A 186 -4.86 2.91 -11.23
CA LYS A 186 -4.18 2.40 -12.43
C LYS A 186 -5.14 1.84 -13.48
N ARG A 187 -6.36 1.56 -13.10
CA ARG A 187 -7.41 0.97 -13.93
C ARG A 187 -8.55 1.96 -14.00
N LYS A 188 -8.61 2.73 -15.10
CA LYS A 188 -9.59 3.82 -15.30
C LYS A 188 -11.04 3.44 -15.00
N GLU A 189 -11.40 2.19 -15.21
CA GLU A 189 -12.73 1.67 -14.87
C GLU A 189 -13.05 1.66 -13.38
N LYS A 190 -12.03 1.79 -12.52
CA LYS A 190 -12.17 1.89 -11.06
C LYS A 190 -12.13 3.32 -10.54
N ASP A 191 -11.87 4.31 -11.40
CA ASP A 191 -11.79 5.71 -11.00
C ASP A 191 -13.15 6.22 -10.53
N LEU A 192 -13.15 7.17 -9.61
CA LEU A 192 -14.36 7.88 -9.23
C LEU A 192 -14.92 8.61 -10.45
N LYS A 193 -16.22 8.43 -10.71
CA LYS A 193 -16.85 9.05 -11.89
C LYS A 193 -16.82 10.58 -11.76
N PRO A 194 -16.39 11.34 -12.79
CA PRO A 194 -16.21 12.79 -12.70
C PRO A 194 -17.47 13.54 -12.21
N ASP A 195 -18.66 13.18 -12.70
CA ASP A 195 -19.90 13.83 -12.29
C ASP A 195 -20.20 13.61 -10.80
N MET A 196 -20.00 12.36 -10.30
CA MET A 196 -20.15 12.06 -8.89
C MET A 196 -19.08 12.77 -8.06
N PHE A 197 -17.84 12.85 -8.55
CA PHE A 197 -16.76 13.57 -7.88
C PHE A 197 -17.07 15.06 -7.73
N CYS A 198 -17.59 15.72 -8.78
CA CYS A 198 -18.01 17.13 -8.71
C CYS A 198 -19.10 17.34 -7.65
N GLN A 199 -20.12 16.48 -7.63
CA GLN A 199 -21.18 16.54 -6.61
C GLN A 199 -20.62 16.32 -5.20
N LEU A 200 -19.65 15.41 -5.04
CA LEU A 200 -18.99 15.15 -3.76
C LEU A 200 -18.20 16.37 -3.27
N VAL A 201 -17.48 17.06 -4.16
CA VAL A 201 -16.79 18.32 -3.86
C VAL A 201 -17.76 19.38 -3.39
N ASP A 202 -18.92 19.51 -4.04
CA ASP A 202 -19.97 20.45 -3.65
C ASP A 202 -20.55 20.13 -2.26
N GLU A 203 -20.84 18.86 -1.96
CA GLU A 203 -21.35 18.44 -0.64
C GLU A 203 -20.33 18.72 0.49
N ILE A 204 -19.04 18.44 0.27
CA ILE A 204 -17.98 18.74 1.23
C ILE A 204 -17.89 20.25 1.46
N THR A 205 -17.88 21.05 0.39
CA THR A 205 -17.77 22.52 0.47
C THR A 205 -18.96 23.15 1.19
N LYS A 206 -20.20 22.72 0.88
CA LYS A 206 -21.42 23.14 1.58
C LYS A 206 -21.38 22.85 3.08
N SER A 207 -20.68 21.79 3.49
CA SER A 207 -20.51 21.44 4.91
C SER A 207 -19.49 22.31 5.65
N GLY A 208 -18.86 23.28 4.96
CA GLY A 208 -17.83 24.16 5.52
C GLY A 208 -16.44 23.56 5.61
N LYS A 209 -16.21 22.37 5.04
CA LYS A 209 -14.91 21.68 4.99
C LYS A 209 -14.20 21.93 3.65
N LEU A 210 -12.92 21.60 3.57
CA LEU A 210 -12.11 21.80 2.37
C LEU A 210 -11.83 20.46 1.67
N PRO A 211 -12.37 20.25 0.45
CA PRO A 211 -12.00 19.09 -0.34
C PRO A 211 -10.57 19.24 -0.88
N ALA A 212 -9.77 18.18 -0.78
CA ALA A 212 -8.43 18.12 -1.29
C ALA A 212 -8.25 16.92 -2.22
N ILE A 213 -7.83 17.16 -3.45
CA ILE A 213 -7.49 16.08 -4.37
C ILE A 213 -6.03 15.68 -4.19
N ILE A 214 -5.79 14.36 -4.05
CA ILE A 214 -4.47 13.75 -3.96
C ILE A 214 -4.28 12.73 -5.09
N GLY A 215 -3.04 12.44 -5.41
CA GLY A 215 -2.66 11.48 -6.44
C GLY A 215 -1.27 11.74 -6.96
N ALA A 216 -0.81 10.93 -7.91
CA ALA A 216 0.48 11.10 -8.55
C ALA A 216 0.45 10.64 -10.01
N GLY A 217 1.25 11.30 -10.83
CA GLY A 217 1.43 11.02 -12.26
C GLY A 217 0.34 11.57 -13.15
N ASN A 218 0.56 11.44 -14.47
CA ASN A 218 -0.27 12.07 -15.50
C ASN A 218 -1.76 11.74 -15.38
N GLY A 219 -2.11 10.51 -15.01
CA GLY A 219 -3.52 10.13 -14.88
C GLY A 219 -4.29 10.94 -13.84
N ALA A 220 -3.64 11.33 -12.72
CA ALA A 220 -4.26 12.18 -11.72
C ALA A 220 -4.34 13.65 -12.18
N GLU A 221 -3.31 14.13 -12.86
CA GLU A 221 -3.30 15.48 -13.45
C GLU A 221 -4.36 15.60 -14.57
N ASP A 222 -4.42 14.63 -15.48
CA ASP A 222 -5.43 14.58 -16.55
C ASP A 222 -6.85 14.57 -15.97
N TYR A 223 -7.08 13.80 -14.91
CA TYR A 223 -8.37 13.76 -14.22
C TYR A 223 -8.74 15.14 -13.65
N PHE A 224 -7.80 15.81 -12.96
CA PHE A 224 -8.02 17.13 -12.39
C PHE A 224 -8.31 18.18 -13.47
N HIS A 225 -7.54 18.19 -14.55
CA HIS A 225 -7.71 19.16 -15.65
C HIS A 225 -8.99 18.93 -16.46
N ALA A 226 -9.53 17.72 -16.47
CA ALA A 226 -10.83 17.41 -17.10
C ALA A 226 -12.03 17.85 -16.26
N LEU A 227 -11.84 18.22 -14.99
CA LEU A 227 -12.93 18.72 -14.13
C LEU A 227 -13.39 20.13 -14.56
N PRO A 228 -14.66 20.49 -14.37
CA PRO A 228 -15.14 21.87 -14.55
C PRO A 228 -14.34 22.88 -13.72
N GLU A 229 -14.10 24.07 -14.26
CA GLU A 229 -13.29 25.11 -13.61
C GLU A 229 -13.80 25.51 -12.22
N ASN A 230 -15.12 25.55 -12.04
CA ASN A 230 -15.74 25.83 -10.74
C ASN A 230 -15.41 24.75 -9.69
N THR A 231 -15.33 23.48 -10.08
CA THR A 231 -14.92 22.39 -9.20
C THR A 231 -13.43 22.48 -8.89
N GLN A 232 -12.57 22.76 -9.90
CA GLN A 232 -11.14 22.94 -9.68
C GLN A 232 -10.84 24.05 -8.67
N LYS A 233 -11.58 25.18 -8.71
CA LYS A 233 -11.43 26.32 -7.78
C LYS A 233 -11.80 25.99 -6.34
N GLN A 234 -12.63 24.98 -6.11
CA GLN A 234 -13.02 24.53 -4.77
C GLN A 234 -11.98 23.59 -4.14
N LEU A 235 -11.08 23.01 -4.93
CA LEU A 235 -10.16 21.97 -4.52
C LEU A 235 -8.82 22.51 -4.03
N LEU A 236 -8.35 21.99 -2.90
CA LEU A 236 -6.92 21.99 -2.59
C LEU A 236 -6.26 20.93 -3.47
N ASN A 237 -5.45 21.35 -4.44
CA ASN A 237 -4.76 20.42 -5.33
C ASN A 237 -3.39 20.03 -4.75
N PHE A 238 -3.25 18.77 -4.31
CA PHE A 238 -1.99 18.18 -3.81
C PHE A 238 -1.43 17.09 -4.73
N ILE A 239 -1.93 16.96 -5.95
CA ILE A 239 -1.41 15.99 -6.93
C ILE A 239 0.07 16.26 -7.18
N GLY A 240 0.91 15.21 -7.06
CA GLY A 240 2.35 15.27 -7.29
C GLY A 240 3.15 16.12 -6.29
N LYS A 241 2.52 16.67 -5.24
CA LYS A 241 3.16 17.57 -4.28
C LYS A 241 3.73 16.90 -3.03
N THR A 242 3.67 15.58 -2.96
CA THR A 242 4.15 14.82 -1.80
C THR A 242 5.00 13.63 -2.21
N SER A 243 6.07 13.39 -1.47
CA SER A 243 6.67 12.07 -1.38
C SER A 243 5.74 11.13 -0.59
N ILE A 244 6.05 9.83 -0.53
CA ILE A 244 5.25 8.87 0.25
C ILE A 244 5.20 9.23 1.74
N PRO A 245 6.31 9.56 2.42
CA PRO A 245 6.25 10.01 3.82
C PRO A 245 5.45 11.29 4.02
N GLU A 246 5.54 12.25 3.11
CA GLU A 246 4.76 13.49 3.16
C GLU A 246 3.27 13.25 2.88
N LEU A 247 2.94 12.32 1.98
CA LEU A 247 1.55 11.85 1.81
C LEU A 247 1.01 11.28 3.12
N GLY A 248 1.82 10.49 3.83
CA GLY A 248 1.46 9.98 5.15
C GLY A 248 1.18 11.09 6.17
N ALA A 249 2.03 12.11 6.19
CA ALA A 249 1.84 13.29 7.05
C ALA A 249 0.55 14.07 6.66
N LEU A 250 0.32 14.27 5.37
CA LEU A 250 -0.88 14.94 4.85
C LEU A 250 -2.15 14.18 5.24
N LEU A 251 -2.20 12.88 5.02
CA LEU A 251 -3.35 12.04 5.39
C LEU A 251 -3.65 12.11 6.89
N LYS A 252 -2.63 12.11 7.75
CA LYS A 252 -2.80 12.29 9.21
C LYS A 252 -3.30 13.69 9.62
N ARG A 253 -3.25 14.68 8.76
CA ARG A 253 -3.84 16.02 8.95
C ARG A 253 -5.23 16.16 8.37
N CYS A 254 -5.66 15.20 7.55
CA CYS A 254 -7.01 15.15 7.01
C CYS A 254 -7.95 14.41 7.97
N SER A 255 -9.23 14.80 7.97
CA SER A 255 -10.25 14.17 8.83
C SER A 255 -10.63 12.78 8.35
N VAL A 256 -10.58 12.54 7.05
CA VAL A 256 -10.93 11.27 6.41
C VAL A 256 -10.33 11.23 5.01
N LEU A 257 -10.05 10.03 4.51
CA LEU A 257 -9.76 9.78 3.10
C LEU A 257 -10.99 9.17 2.43
N ILE A 258 -11.41 9.74 1.31
CA ILE A 258 -12.34 9.10 0.37
C ILE A 258 -11.52 8.62 -0.83
N SER A 259 -11.51 7.33 -1.10
CA SER A 259 -10.62 6.74 -2.12
C SER A 259 -11.36 5.77 -3.01
N ALA A 260 -11.02 5.79 -4.30
CA ALA A 260 -11.22 4.61 -5.14
C ALA A 260 -10.33 3.46 -4.64
N ASP A 261 -10.62 2.22 -5.04
CA ASP A 261 -9.86 1.00 -4.70
C ASP A 261 -8.39 1.11 -5.15
N THR A 262 -7.54 1.61 -4.25
CA THR A 262 -6.12 1.88 -4.51
C THR A 262 -5.21 1.57 -3.32
N GLY A 263 -3.90 1.50 -3.61
CA GLY A 263 -2.88 1.40 -2.55
C GLY A 263 -2.90 2.54 -1.54
N THR A 264 -3.45 3.71 -1.90
CA THR A 264 -3.58 4.86 -0.99
C THR A 264 -4.60 4.59 0.12
N ALA A 265 -5.68 3.84 -0.17
CA ALA A 265 -6.62 3.39 0.86
C ALA A 265 -5.91 2.51 1.90
N HIS A 266 -5.17 1.48 1.47
CA HIS A 266 -4.37 0.64 2.38
C HIS A 266 -3.35 1.45 3.18
N PHE A 267 -2.74 2.45 2.55
CA PHE A 267 -1.78 3.32 3.23
C PHE A 267 -2.42 4.17 4.32
N ALA A 268 -3.60 4.73 4.06
CA ALA A 268 -4.36 5.46 5.06
C ALA A 268 -4.77 4.56 6.24
N LEU A 269 -5.18 3.31 5.97
CA LEU A 269 -5.47 2.32 7.02
C LEU A 269 -4.23 2.00 7.87
N ALA A 270 -3.04 1.91 7.25
CA ALA A 270 -1.77 1.71 7.96
C ALA A 270 -1.37 2.89 8.85
N LEU A 271 -1.93 4.07 8.59
CA LEU A 271 -1.75 5.30 9.36
C LEU A 271 -2.82 5.51 10.44
N ASP A 272 -3.79 4.60 10.55
CA ASP A 272 -4.98 4.74 11.38
C ASP A 272 -5.83 5.98 11.01
N VAL A 273 -5.88 6.31 9.72
CA VAL A 273 -6.73 7.35 9.17
C VAL A 273 -8.05 6.73 8.71
N PRO A 274 -9.20 7.33 9.05
CA PRO A 274 -10.50 6.83 8.59
C PRO A 274 -10.62 6.84 7.06
N VAL A 275 -11.19 5.79 6.47
CA VAL A 275 -11.30 5.66 5.01
C VAL A 275 -12.72 5.33 4.59
N VAL A 276 -13.24 6.07 3.62
CA VAL A 276 -14.37 5.63 2.78
C VAL A 276 -13.79 5.06 1.50
N ASP A 277 -13.88 3.75 1.34
CA ASP A 277 -13.31 3.01 0.20
C ASP A 277 -14.41 2.67 -0.81
N VAL A 278 -14.23 3.12 -2.06
CA VAL A 278 -15.23 3.02 -3.12
C VAL A 278 -14.80 1.98 -4.14
N PHE A 279 -15.45 0.83 -4.11
CA PHE A 279 -15.18 -0.32 -4.97
C PHE A 279 -16.25 -0.43 -6.08
N TYR A 280 -16.02 0.18 -7.24
CA TYR A 280 -16.95 0.07 -8.39
C TYR A 280 -16.95 -1.32 -9.03
N LEU A 281 -15.74 -1.89 -9.20
CA LEU A 281 -15.56 -3.18 -9.84
C LEU A 281 -15.19 -4.20 -8.78
N ASN A 282 -16.16 -4.89 -8.27
CA ASN A 282 -15.92 -5.96 -7.34
C ASN A 282 -16.80 -7.17 -7.64
N ASP A 283 -16.18 -8.31 -7.65
CA ASP A 283 -16.81 -9.54 -7.25
C ASP A 283 -16.50 -9.78 -5.75
N GLU A 284 -17.21 -10.71 -5.13
CA GLU A 284 -17.01 -11.06 -3.73
C GLU A 284 -15.56 -11.49 -3.45
N LYS A 285 -14.92 -12.13 -4.42
CA LYS A 285 -13.52 -12.54 -4.34
C LYS A 285 -12.60 -11.34 -4.21
N ASN A 286 -12.76 -10.33 -5.06
CA ASN A 286 -11.92 -9.14 -5.02
C ASN A 286 -12.08 -8.38 -3.70
N LEU A 287 -13.30 -8.29 -3.18
CA LEU A 287 -13.56 -7.67 -1.88
C LEU A 287 -12.90 -8.42 -0.73
N SER A 288 -13.01 -9.76 -0.68
CA SER A 288 -12.40 -10.55 0.39
C SER A 288 -10.87 -10.53 0.33
N GLU A 289 -10.30 -10.44 -0.88
CA GLU A 289 -8.85 -10.41 -1.09
C GLU A 289 -8.23 -9.03 -0.79
N TRP A 290 -8.92 -7.93 -1.12
CA TRP A 290 -8.36 -6.57 -1.13
C TRP A 290 -9.15 -5.55 -0.31
N GLY A 291 -10.37 -5.83 0.10
CA GLY A 291 -11.18 -4.91 0.89
C GLY A 291 -10.57 -4.67 2.28
N PRO A 292 -10.88 -3.53 2.91
CA PRO A 292 -10.37 -3.24 4.24
C PRO A 292 -10.89 -4.28 5.26
N LYS A 293 -10.02 -4.72 6.16
CA LYS A 293 -10.39 -5.68 7.22
C LYS A 293 -11.15 -4.98 8.34
N SER A 294 -11.97 -5.73 9.07
CA SER A 294 -12.91 -5.21 10.08
C SER A 294 -12.27 -4.45 11.25
N PHE A 295 -10.98 -4.65 11.51
CA PHE A 295 -10.27 -3.94 12.58
C PHE A 295 -9.80 -2.53 12.20
N TYR A 296 -9.99 -2.09 10.94
CA TYR A 296 -9.69 -0.72 10.52
C TYR A 296 -10.91 0.20 10.62
N ARG A 297 -10.64 1.49 10.75
CA ARG A 297 -11.68 2.54 10.69
C ARG A 297 -12.06 2.82 9.25
N HIS A 298 -13.13 2.21 8.77
CA HIS A 298 -13.53 2.35 7.37
C HIS A 298 -15.03 2.26 7.15
N ARG A 299 -15.46 2.73 5.98
CA ARG A 299 -16.72 2.39 5.32
C ARG A 299 -16.42 1.89 3.92
N LEU A 300 -17.03 0.79 3.54
CA LEU A 300 -16.88 0.20 2.23
C LEU A 300 -18.15 0.41 1.43
N ILE A 301 -18.03 1.07 0.27
CA ILE A 301 -19.11 1.23 -0.70
C ILE A 301 -18.78 0.35 -1.91
N ALA A 302 -19.55 -0.72 -2.07
CA ALA A 302 -19.27 -1.79 -3.01
C ALA A 302 -20.49 -2.10 -3.88
N ARG A 303 -20.37 -3.05 -4.80
CA ARG A 303 -21.43 -3.46 -5.70
C ARG A 303 -22.74 -3.74 -4.96
N GLY A 304 -23.84 -3.17 -5.46
CA GLY A 304 -25.15 -3.21 -4.81
C GLY A 304 -25.40 -2.08 -3.80
N GLY A 305 -24.36 -1.30 -3.46
CA GLY A 305 -24.49 -0.09 -2.65
C GLY A 305 -24.82 1.16 -3.47
N ASP A 306 -25.11 2.23 -2.76
CA ASP A 306 -25.35 3.54 -3.36
C ASP A 306 -24.03 4.30 -3.55
N PHE A 307 -23.64 4.51 -4.80
CA PHE A 307 -22.46 5.29 -5.20
C PHE A 307 -22.72 6.78 -5.39
N SER A 308 -23.86 7.30 -4.92
CA SER A 308 -24.12 8.74 -4.97
C SER A 308 -23.14 9.53 -4.10
N ALA A 309 -22.83 10.74 -4.52
CA ALA A 309 -21.98 11.66 -3.75
C ALA A 309 -22.53 11.90 -2.34
N LYS A 310 -23.85 11.97 -2.20
CA LYS A 310 -24.54 12.14 -0.91
C LYS A 310 -24.26 10.96 0.02
N ASN A 311 -24.43 9.72 -0.44
CA ASN A 311 -24.19 8.55 0.39
C ASN A 311 -22.70 8.42 0.77
N ILE A 312 -21.77 8.68 -0.18
CA ILE A 312 -20.33 8.69 0.09
C ILE A 312 -20.00 9.71 1.18
N TRP A 313 -20.57 10.93 1.07
CA TRP A 313 -20.33 12.00 2.04
C TRP A 313 -20.95 11.70 3.42
N GLU A 314 -22.16 11.16 3.48
CA GLU A 314 -22.80 10.74 4.73
C GLU A 314 -21.95 9.66 5.46
N ASN A 315 -21.41 8.68 4.74
CA ASN A 315 -20.50 7.69 5.30
C ASN A 315 -19.21 8.33 5.84
N ALA A 316 -18.64 9.31 5.13
CA ALA A 316 -17.47 10.05 5.59
C ALA A 316 -17.79 10.89 6.86
N LEU A 317 -18.92 11.56 6.90
CA LEU A 317 -19.37 12.33 8.07
C LEU A 317 -19.58 11.44 9.31
N ASN A 318 -20.13 10.25 9.12
CA ASN A 318 -20.32 9.30 10.21
C ASN A 318 -18.97 8.85 10.77
N LEU A 319 -17.99 8.50 9.90
CA LEU A 319 -16.64 8.18 10.34
C LEU A 319 -15.97 9.35 11.10
N ILE A 320 -16.12 10.58 10.63
CA ILE A 320 -15.55 11.77 11.30
C ILE A 320 -16.15 11.99 12.69
N LYS A 321 -17.43 11.65 12.90
CA LYS A 321 -18.11 11.82 14.19
C LYS A 321 -17.82 10.69 15.18
N GLU A 322 -17.51 9.51 14.70
CA GLU A 322 -17.21 8.34 15.53
C GLU A 322 -15.81 8.43 16.17
N TYR A 323 -14.94 9.28 15.63
CA TYR A 323 -13.52 9.41 16.00
C TYR A 323 -13.07 10.87 16.13
#